data_d36a238dbec066937a24f98ac7440654
#
_entry.id   d36a238dbec066937a24f98ac7440654
#
_cell.length_a   1.000
_cell.length_b   1.000
_cell.length_c   1.000
_cell.angle_alpha   90.00
_cell.angle_beta   90.00
_cell.angle_gamma   90.00
#
_symmetry.space_group_name_H-M   'P 1'
#
loop_
_entity.id
_entity.type
_entity.pdbx_description
1 polymer ?
#
loop_
_entity_poly.entity_id
_entity_poly.type
_entity_poly.pdbx_seq_one_letter_code
_entity_poly.pdbx_strand_id
1 'polypeptide(L)'
;MYVEVEPDAPTERRNPASTRIDELPLADMLRLINEADATVPAAVAAVLPQIGQAVEAGVRALSGGGRIHYFGAGTSGRVAFADAAELRPTYALRPDQVVAHVAGGLDALWRAAEQAEDDETAGMRDATEVSPGDLVLGVAASGGTPYVGGALKQARAIGATTGLITSNPDAPLAAHADILIGVDTGPEIITGSTRMKAATAAKLALNTFSTALMVRYGRTYGNLMVCAVPTNSKLRRRAVWTLSAAAQVDGELAAEALARSGDDPSVALLMLLGSPDHQLADVDAARLALRETGGAIKPAVSRLTS
;
A
#
# COMPACT_ATOMS: atom_id res chain seq x y z
N MET A 1 28.94 -30.08 22.98
CA MET A 1 28.20 -28.95 23.56
C MET A 1 27.80 -28.08 22.39
N TYR A 2 26.54 -28.17 21.92
CA TYR A 2 26.04 -27.27 20.87
C TYR A 2 25.92 -25.87 21.49
N VAL A 3 26.67 -24.92 21.00
CA VAL A 3 26.46 -23.50 21.31
C VAL A 3 25.23 -23.10 20.51
N GLU A 4 24.12 -22.87 21.17
CA GLU A 4 22.91 -22.30 20.55
C GLU A 4 23.25 -20.85 20.21
N VAL A 5 23.53 -20.57 18.93
CA VAL A 5 23.69 -19.22 18.43
C VAL A 5 22.28 -18.71 18.15
N GLU A 6 21.79 -17.78 18.98
CA GLU A 6 20.52 -17.12 18.70
C GLU A 6 20.65 -16.30 17.40
N PRO A 7 19.72 -16.49 16.46
CA PRO A 7 19.69 -15.67 15.25
C PRO A 7 19.51 -14.18 15.60
N ASP A 8 20.20 -13.29 14.88
CA ASP A 8 20.12 -11.85 15.11
C ASP A 8 18.72 -11.28 14.87
N ALA A 9 18.03 -11.76 13.83
CA ALA A 9 16.68 -11.28 13.50
C ALA A 9 15.61 -11.91 14.42
N PRO A 10 14.73 -11.12 15.04
CA PRO A 10 13.64 -11.63 15.90
C PRO A 10 12.75 -12.67 15.20
N THR A 11 12.53 -12.54 13.89
CA THR A 11 11.72 -13.44 13.06
C THR A 11 12.29 -14.86 12.96
N GLU A 12 13.60 -15.03 13.18
CA GLU A 12 14.31 -16.31 13.07
C GLU A 12 14.43 -17.04 14.40
N ARG A 13 14.10 -16.38 15.51
CA ARG A 13 14.15 -16.95 16.85
C ARG A 13 13.06 -18.00 17.03
N ARG A 14 13.30 -18.99 17.92
CA ARG A 14 12.25 -19.94 18.31
C ARG A 14 11.18 -19.24 19.17
N ASN A 15 9.93 -19.53 18.87
CA ASN A 15 8.82 -19.07 19.69
C ASN A 15 8.62 -20.04 20.88
N PRO A 16 8.85 -19.63 22.11
CA PRO A 16 8.73 -20.51 23.27
C PRO A 16 7.29 -21.03 23.48
N ALA A 17 6.26 -20.28 23.05
CA ALA A 17 4.87 -20.68 23.17
C ALA A 17 4.48 -21.83 22.22
N SER A 18 5.22 -22.04 21.12
CA SER A 18 4.87 -23.04 20.10
C SER A 18 5.88 -24.16 19.93
N THR A 19 6.77 -24.36 20.90
CA THR A 19 7.86 -25.38 20.81
C THR A 19 7.37 -26.81 20.60
N ARG A 20 6.11 -27.11 20.95
CA ARG A 20 5.47 -28.42 20.83
C ARG A 20 4.12 -28.32 20.11
N ILE A 21 4.00 -27.41 19.14
CA ILE A 21 2.75 -27.14 18.42
C ILE A 21 2.23 -28.37 17.68
N ASP A 22 3.12 -29.22 17.18
CA ASP A 22 2.85 -30.47 16.47
C ASP A 22 2.21 -31.56 17.36
N GLU A 23 2.32 -31.44 18.68
CA GLU A 23 1.71 -32.35 19.64
C GLU A 23 0.34 -31.87 20.14
N LEU A 24 -0.07 -30.65 19.82
CA LEU A 24 -1.32 -30.06 20.31
C LEU A 24 -2.56 -30.66 19.62
N PRO A 25 -3.67 -30.85 20.36
CA PRO A 25 -4.96 -31.04 19.72
C PRO A 25 -5.28 -29.91 18.73
N LEU A 26 -5.95 -30.23 17.64
CA LEU A 26 -6.24 -29.26 16.55
C LEU A 26 -6.86 -27.94 17.08
N ALA A 27 -7.81 -28.01 18.00
CA ALA A 27 -8.46 -26.83 18.56
C ALA A 27 -7.49 -25.91 19.31
N ASP A 28 -6.52 -26.48 20.02
CA ASP A 28 -5.51 -25.73 20.78
C ASP A 28 -4.46 -25.14 19.82
N MET A 29 -4.07 -25.90 18.79
CA MET A 29 -3.18 -25.42 17.72
C MET A 29 -3.79 -24.21 17.02
N LEU A 30 -5.05 -24.28 16.61
CA LEU A 30 -5.74 -23.17 15.92
C LEU A 30 -5.85 -21.95 16.82
N ARG A 31 -6.15 -22.15 18.12
CA ARG A 31 -6.20 -21.05 19.09
C ARG A 31 -4.85 -20.38 19.23
N LEU A 32 -3.78 -21.14 19.41
CA LEU A 32 -2.42 -20.63 19.54
C LEU A 32 -1.98 -19.81 18.34
N ILE A 33 -2.27 -20.26 17.11
CA ILE A 33 -1.99 -19.52 15.89
C ILE A 33 -2.76 -18.18 15.89
N ASN A 34 -4.05 -18.21 16.18
CA ASN A 34 -4.88 -17.01 16.18
C ASN A 34 -4.47 -16.01 17.27
N GLU A 35 -4.11 -16.47 18.47
CA GLU A 35 -3.62 -15.62 19.55
C GLU A 35 -2.30 -14.94 19.18
N ALA A 36 -1.39 -15.64 18.48
CA ALA A 36 -0.16 -15.05 17.98
C ALA A 36 -0.44 -13.97 16.92
N ASP A 37 -1.32 -14.25 15.96
CA ASP A 37 -1.70 -13.27 14.92
C ASP A 37 -2.38 -12.03 15.51
N ALA A 38 -3.15 -12.19 16.61
CA ALA A 38 -3.82 -11.08 17.30
C ALA A 38 -2.86 -10.04 17.90
N THR A 39 -1.57 -10.36 18.04
CA THR A 39 -0.55 -9.40 18.51
C THR A 39 -0.12 -8.39 17.45
N VAL A 40 -0.30 -8.72 16.15
CA VAL A 40 0.24 -7.94 15.03
C VAL A 40 -0.36 -6.53 14.93
N PRO A 41 -1.68 -6.30 15.09
CA PRO A 41 -2.23 -4.95 15.03
C PRO A 41 -1.63 -4.00 16.07
N ALA A 42 -1.34 -4.49 17.28
CA ALA A 42 -0.71 -3.69 18.32
C ALA A 42 0.75 -3.34 17.97
N ALA A 43 1.49 -4.28 17.39
CA ALA A 43 2.86 -4.04 16.90
C ALA A 43 2.87 -2.99 15.77
N VAL A 44 1.92 -3.03 14.85
CA VAL A 44 1.79 -2.01 13.79
C VAL A 44 1.40 -0.66 14.39
N ALA A 45 0.55 -0.62 15.40
CA ALA A 45 0.16 0.64 16.06
C ALA A 45 1.36 1.38 16.66
N ALA A 46 2.40 0.67 17.12
CA ALA A 46 3.61 1.26 17.66
C ALA A 46 4.44 2.05 16.63
N VAL A 47 4.29 1.76 15.34
CA VAL A 47 5.05 2.38 14.23
C VAL A 47 4.20 3.32 13.37
N LEU A 48 3.00 3.71 13.81
CA LEU A 48 2.15 4.66 13.08
C LEU A 48 2.83 6.01 12.80
N PRO A 49 3.67 6.58 13.68
CA PRO A 49 4.41 7.79 13.35
C PRO A 49 5.33 7.64 12.13
N GLN A 50 6.02 6.50 12.00
CA GLN A 50 6.90 6.21 10.85
C GLN A 50 6.09 5.95 9.57
N ILE A 51 4.95 5.27 9.67
CA ILE A 51 4.00 5.15 8.56
C ILE A 51 3.52 6.54 8.14
N GLY A 52 3.23 7.44 9.08
CA GLY A 52 2.87 8.83 8.79
C GLY A 52 3.96 9.58 8.01
N GLN A 53 5.23 9.42 8.38
CA GLN A 53 6.35 9.98 7.63
C GLN A 53 6.40 9.47 6.18
N ALA A 54 6.19 8.17 5.98
CA ALA A 54 6.12 7.59 4.65
C ALA A 54 4.92 8.13 3.84
N VAL A 55 3.75 8.31 4.47
CA VAL A 55 2.57 8.94 3.85
C VAL A 55 2.90 10.34 3.37
N GLU A 56 3.51 11.18 4.19
CA GLU A 56 3.89 12.54 3.80
C GLU A 56 4.93 12.54 2.65
N ALA A 57 5.89 11.61 2.67
CA ALA A 57 6.83 11.44 1.57
C ALA A 57 6.12 11.01 0.27
N GLY A 58 5.18 10.08 0.34
CA GLY A 58 4.38 9.63 -0.79
C GLY A 58 3.49 10.74 -1.37
N VAL A 59 2.88 11.55 -0.51
CA VAL A 59 2.09 12.73 -0.96
C VAL A 59 2.99 13.69 -1.72
N ARG A 60 4.19 14.00 -1.20
CA ARG A 60 5.14 14.87 -1.91
C ARG A 60 5.55 14.29 -3.25
N ALA A 61 5.87 12.98 -3.31
CA ALA A 61 6.26 12.32 -4.54
C ALA A 61 5.15 12.42 -5.60
N LEU A 62 3.93 11.98 -5.30
CA LEU A 62 2.81 12.00 -6.25
C LEU A 62 2.40 13.43 -6.65
N SER A 63 2.41 14.39 -5.72
CA SER A 63 2.09 15.79 -6.00
C SER A 63 3.15 16.48 -6.84
N GLY A 64 4.41 16.05 -6.73
CA GLY A 64 5.52 16.51 -7.56
C GLY A 64 5.59 15.85 -8.94
N GLY A 65 4.64 14.95 -9.26
CA GLY A 65 4.63 14.19 -10.53
C GLY A 65 5.51 12.94 -10.52
N GLY A 66 6.13 12.62 -9.38
CA GLY A 66 6.91 11.40 -9.15
C GLY A 66 6.04 10.17 -8.93
N ARG A 67 6.70 9.06 -8.56
CA ARG A 67 6.12 7.73 -8.43
C ARG A 67 6.41 7.13 -7.06
N ILE A 68 5.73 6.04 -6.76
CA ILE A 68 6.01 5.20 -5.60
C ILE A 68 6.41 3.82 -6.10
N HIS A 69 7.52 3.30 -5.60
CA HIS A 69 8.03 1.98 -5.94
C HIS A 69 8.09 1.11 -4.69
N TYR A 70 7.52 -0.09 -4.79
CA TYR A 70 7.67 -1.13 -3.77
C TYR A 70 8.69 -2.16 -4.28
N PHE A 71 9.62 -2.57 -3.42
CA PHE A 71 10.58 -3.63 -3.71
C PHE A 71 10.49 -4.71 -2.64
N GLY A 72 10.32 -5.97 -3.05
CA GLY A 72 10.26 -7.08 -2.12
C GLY A 72 10.56 -8.42 -2.78
N ALA A 73 10.91 -9.40 -1.96
CA ALA A 73 11.11 -10.78 -2.38
C ALA A 73 10.09 -11.72 -1.74
N GLY A 74 9.79 -12.85 -2.37
CA GLY A 74 8.92 -13.89 -1.83
C GLY A 74 7.57 -13.35 -1.37
N THR A 75 7.18 -13.66 -0.13
CA THR A 75 5.90 -13.21 0.45
C THR A 75 5.83 -11.69 0.60
N SER A 76 6.92 -11.03 0.97
CA SER A 76 6.98 -9.56 1.08
C SER A 76 6.70 -8.88 -0.26
N GLY A 77 7.30 -9.40 -1.36
CA GLY A 77 7.03 -8.92 -2.70
C GLY A 77 5.59 -9.15 -3.15
N ARG A 78 4.98 -10.30 -2.82
CA ARG A 78 3.57 -10.60 -3.14
C ARG A 78 2.60 -9.68 -2.41
N VAL A 79 2.85 -9.39 -1.14
CA VAL A 79 2.03 -8.46 -0.34
C VAL A 79 2.13 -7.04 -0.91
N ALA A 80 3.33 -6.58 -1.24
CA ALA A 80 3.56 -5.28 -1.86
C ALA A 80 2.89 -5.18 -3.25
N PHE A 81 2.99 -6.23 -4.06
CA PHE A 81 2.32 -6.29 -5.36
C PHE A 81 0.80 -6.24 -5.24
N ALA A 82 0.22 -6.99 -4.27
CA ALA A 82 -1.21 -6.98 -4.04
C ALA A 82 -1.73 -5.59 -3.65
N ASP A 83 -1.02 -4.87 -2.74
CA ASP A 83 -1.38 -3.50 -2.37
C ASP A 83 -1.32 -2.56 -3.58
N ALA A 84 -0.22 -2.56 -4.34
CA ALA A 84 -0.06 -1.71 -5.53
C ALA A 84 -1.13 -1.99 -6.60
N ALA A 85 -1.48 -3.26 -6.84
CA ALA A 85 -2.47 -3.65 -7.82
C ALA A 85 -3.88 -3.14 -7.50
N GLU A 86 -4.24 -3.05 -6.22
CA GLU A 86 -5.58 -2.59 -5.77
C GLU A 86 -5.72 -1.06 -5.78
N LEU A 87 -4.63 -0.29 -5.77
CA LEU A 87 -4.71 1.18 -5.75
C LEU A 87 -5.29 1.76 -7.03
N ARG A 88 -4.91 1.20 -8.18
CA ARG A 88 -5.39 1.69 -9.48
C ARG A 88 -6.91 1.57 -9.64
N PRO A 89 -7.56 0.41 -9.43
CA PRO A 89 -9.01 0.29 -9.57
C PRO A 89 -9.78 1.04 -8.49
N THR A 90 -9.18 1.25 -7.30
CA THR A 90 -9.84 1.90 -6.16
C THR A 90 -9.81 3.42 -6.26
N TYR A 91 -8.68 3.99 -6.70
CA TYR A 91 -8.41 5.43 -6.63
C TYR A 91 -8.14 6.08 -8.00
N ALA A 92 -8.38 5.36 -9.09
CA ALA A 92 -8.15 5.81 -10.47
C ALA A 92 -6.71 6.35 -10.69
N LEU A 93 -5.72 5.66 -10.14
CA LEU A 93 -4.33 5.99 -10.39
C LEU A 93 -3.92 5.63 -11.81
N ARG A 94 -2.98 6.39 -12.38
CA ARG A 94 -2.31 5.99 -13.62
C ARG A 94 -1.49 4.72 -13.39
N PRO A 95 -1.28 3.90 -14.42
CA PRO A 95 -0.59 2.60 -14.29
C PRO A 95 0.81 2.69 -13.69
N ASP A 96 1.46 3.83 -13.86
CA ASP A 96 2.85 4.11 -13.51
C ASP A 96 3.05 4.83 -12.17
N GLN A 97 1.96 5.25 -11.49
CA GLN A 97 2.08 6.04 -10.26
C GLN A 97 2.53 5.23 -9.03
N VAL A 98 2.10 3.96 -8.94
CA VAL A 98 2.57 3.03 -7.91
C VAL A 98 2.95 1.72 -8.58
N VAL A 99 4.20 1.32 -8.44
CA VAL A 99 4.79 0.16 -9.12
C VAL A 99 5.37 -0.78 -8.08
N ALA A 100 5.12 -2.07 -8.22
CA ALA A 100 5.73 -3.10 -7.38
C ALA A 100 6.73 -3.94 -8.17
N HIS A 101 7.94 -4.06 -7.64
CA HIS A 101 9.03 -4.87 -8.16
C HIS A 101 9.21 -6.10 -7.25
N VAL A 102 9.15 -7.28 -7.83
CA VAL A 102 9.26 -8.54 -7.10
C VAL A 102 10.51 -9.27 -7.57
N ALA A 103 11.37 -9.66 -6.65
CA ALA A 103 12.57 -10.44 -6.96
C ALA A 103 12.21 -11.70 -7.79
N GLY A 104 12.84 -11.88 -8.95
CA GLY A 104 12.48 -12.92 -9.90
C GLY A 104 11.32 -12.60 -10.84
N GLY A 105 10.79 -11.35 -10.79
CA GLY A 105 9.77 -10.86 -11.71
C GLY A 105 8.37 -11.43 -11.46
N LEU A 106 7.49 -11.30 -12.47
CA LEU A 106 6.08 -11.69 -12.33
C LEU A 106 5.88 -13.20 -12.07
N ASP A 107 6.77 -14.04 -12.54
CA ASP A 107 6.69 -15.49 -12.29
C ASP A 107 6.86 -15.83 -10.80
N ALA A 108 7.59 -15.02 -10.04
CA ALA A 108 7.74 -15.16 -8.60
C ALA A 108 6.47 -14.91 -7.78
N LEU A 109 5.42 -14.39 -8.40
CA LEU A 109 4.11 -14.21 -7.74
C LEU A 109 3.44 -15.56 -7.41
N TRP A 110 3.63 -16.60 -8.23
CA TRP A 110 3.03 -17.93 -8.04
C TRP A 110 4.04 -19.06 -7.89
N ARG A 111 5.32 -18.83 -8.16
CA ARG A 111 6.40 -19.81 -7.98
C ARG A 111 7.41 -19.31 -6.97
N ALA A 112 8.06 -20.23 -6.25
CA ALA A 112 9.20 -19.87 -5.41
C ALA A 112 10.41 -19.52 -6.31
N ALA A 113 11.04 -18.39 -6.06
CA ALA A 113 12.26 -17.92 -6.73
C ALA A 113 13.31 -17.61 -5.66
N GLU A 114 13.71 -18.66 -4.89
CA GLU A 114 14.54 -18.52 -3.70
C GLU A 114 15.88 -17.84 -3.97
N GLN A 115 16.53 -18.14 -5.11
CA GLN A 115 17.80 -17.50 -5.48
C GLN A 115 17.67 -16.03 -5.86
N ALA A 116 16.46 -15.53 -6.20
CA ALA A 116 16.27 -14.17 -6.63
C ALA A 116 16.34 -13.15 -5.47
N GLU A 117 16.07 -13.58 -4.24
CA GLU A 117 16.16 -12.70 -3.08
C GLU A 117 17.60 -12.31 -2.72
N ASP A 118 18.57 -13.17 -3.07
CA ASP A 118 20.00 -12.98 -2.81
C ASP A 118 20.69 -12.10 -3.88
N ASP A 119 20.01 -11.78 -4.99
CA ASP A 119 20.57 -11.00 -6.10
C ASP A 119 20.46 -9.50 -5.85
N GLU A 120 21.43 -8.92 -5.15
CA GLU A 120 21.54 -7.47 -4.93
C GLU A 120 21.64 -6.69 -6.24
N THR A 121 22.35 -7.23 -7.24
CA THR A 121 22.54 -6.59 -8.55
C THR A 121 21.21 -6.48 -9.31
N ALA A 122 20.37 -7.51 -9.22
CA ALA A 122 19.01 -7.43 -9.78
C ALA A 122 18.19 -6.31 -9.13
N GLY A 123 18.27 -6.17 -7.80
CA GLY A 123 17.61 -5.08 -7.09
C GLY A 123 18.06 -3.69 -7.56
N MET A 124 19.37 -3.50 -7.73
CA MET A 124 19.94 -2.25 -8.30
C MET A 124 19.44 -2.00 -9.73
N ARG A 125 19.45 -3.03 -10.57
CA ARG A 125 18.98 -2.94 -11.97
C ARG A 125 17.51 -2.57 -12.05
N ASP A 126 16.65 -3.23 -11.27
CA ASP A 126 15.21 -2.97 -11.28
C ASP A 126 14.88 -1.57 -10.72
N ALA A 127 15.74 -1.01 -9.87
CA ALA A 127 15.63 0.35 -9.37
C ALA A 127 16.15 1.44 -10.35
N THR A 128 16.62 1.09 -11.54
CA THR A 128 17.00 2.10 -12.56
C THR A 128 15.80 2.88 -13.11
N GLU A 129 14.59 2.38 -12.93
CA GLU A 129 13.35 3.09 -13.30
C GLU A 129 12.97 4.21 -12.32
N VAL A 130 13.61 4.26 -11.14
CA VAL A 130 13.39 5.28 -10.10
C VAL A 130 13.97 6.62 -10.55
N SER A 131 13.29 7.70 -10.22
CA SER A 131 13.71 9.07 -10.51
C SER A 131 13.90 9.89 -9.23
N PRO A 132 14.69 10.98 -9.27
CA PRO A 132 14.73 11.91 -8.14
C PRO A 132 13.34 12.41 -7.78
N GLY A 133 13.01 12.43 -6.49
CA GLY A 133 11.68 12.83 -6.01
C GLY A 133 10.66 11.69 -5.90
N ASP A 134 10.97 10.48 -6.36
CA ASP A 134 10.15 9.29 -6.10
C ASP A 134 10.25 8.84 -4.63
N LEU A 135 9.30 8.02 -4.20
CA LEU A 135 9.36 7.28 -2.93
C LEU A 135 9.60 5.80 -3.23
N VAL A 136 10.61 5.23 -2.60
CA VAL A 136 10.92 3.79 -2.69
C VAL A 136 10.71 3.14 -1.34
N LEU A 137 9.83 2.15 -1.25
CA LEU A 137 9.59 1.35 -0.05
C LEU A 137 10.09 -0.09 -0.28
N GLY A 138 11.16 -0.46 0.43
CA GLY A 138 11.59 -1.83 0.55
C GLY A 138 10.72 -2.58 1.55
N VAL A 139 10.38 -3.84 1.25
CA VAL A 139 9.60 -4.72 2.14
C VAL A 139 10.40 -6.01 2.35
N ALA A 140 10.88 -6.23 3.58
CA ALA A 140 11.73 -7.39 3.91
C ALA A 140 11.48 -7.81 5.36
N ALA A 141 11.01 -9.03 5.60
CA ALA A 141 10.63 -9.50 6.93
C ALA A 141 11.79 -9.44 7.93
N SER A 142 12.95 -10.03 7.62
CA SER A 142 14.17 -9.97 8.45
C SER A 142 14.91 -8.63 8.33
N GLY A 143 14.61 -7.86 7.28
CA GLY A 143 15.30 -6.61 6.98
C GLY A 143 16.72 -6.77 6.43
N GLY A 144 17.06 -7.96 5.91
CA GLY A 144 18.39 -8.28 5.38
C GLY A 144 18.42 -8.72 3.91
N THR A 145 17.29 -8.77 3.20
CA THR A 145 17.15 -9.27 1.83
C THR A 145 18.04 -8.51 0.83
N PRO A 146 19.05 -9.14 0.21
CA PRO A 146 20.01 -8.45 -0.68
C PRO A 146 19.34 -7.71 -1.86
N TYR A 147 18.35 -8.32 -2.52
CA TYR A 147 17.57 -7.67 -3.59
C TYR A 147 17.00 -6.32 -3.16
N VAL A 148 16.36 -6.27 -1.98
CA VAL A 148 15.80 -5.03 -1.42
C VAL A 148 16.91 -4.03 -1.08
N GLY A 149 18.04 -4.53 -0.56
CA GLY A 149 19.21 -3.73 -0.26
C GLY A 149 19.78 -3.04 -1.50
N GLY A 150 19.90 -3.76 -2.61
CA GLY A 150 20.34 -3.22 -3.89
C GLY A 150 19.41 -2.12 -4.40
N ALA A 151 18.08 -2.34 -4.31
CA ALA A 151 17.09 -1.36 -4.71
C ALA A 151 17.16 -0.07 -3.87
N LEU A 152 17.24 -0.18 -2.54
CA LEU A 152 17.34 0.98 -1.64
C LEU A 152 18.65 1.76 -1.85
N LYS A 153 19.79 1.08 -2.02
CA LYS A 153 21.08 1.73 -2.32
C LYS A 153 21.02 2.52 -3.62
N GLN A 154 20.49 1.92 -4.67
CA GLN A 154 20.35 2.57 -5.98
C GLN A 154 19.39 3.75 -5.92
N ALA A 155 18.22 3.60 -5.31
CA ALA A 155 17.23 4.65 -5.14
C ALA A 155 17.80 5.87 -4.39
N ARG A 156 18.52 5.63 -3.29
CA ARG A 156 19.18 6.68 -2.53
C ARG A 156 20.26 7.40 -3.35
N ALA A 157 21.05 6.68 -4.13
CA ALA A 157 22.08 7.26 -4.99
C ALA A 157 21.47 8.15 -6.09
N ILE A 158 20.26 7.85 -6.55
CA ILE A 158 19.49 8.65 -7.52
C ILE A 158 18.90 9.90 -6.85
N GLY A 159 18.71 9.93 -5.54
CA GLY A 159 18.09 11.04 -4.81
C GLY A 159 16.59 10.85 -4.55
N ALA A 160 16.07 9.62 -4.62
CA ALA A 160 14.73 9.28 -4.17
C ALA A 160 14.67 9.17 -2.65
N THR A 161 13.49 9.41 -2.06
CA THR A 161 13.26 9.13 -0.64
C THR A 161 13.11 7.63 -0.45
N THR A 162 13.79 7.05 0.55
CA THR A 162 13.78 5.61 0.80
C THR A 162 13.11 5.26 2.12
N GLY A 163 12.35 4.16 2.14
CA GLY A 163 11.77 3.59 3.35
C GLY A 163 11.92 2.08 3.38
N LEU A 164 11.93 1.50 4.58
CA LEU A 164 11.98 0.07 4.80
C LEU A 164 10.86 -0.36 5.73
N ILE A 165 10.03 -1.31 5.28
CA ILE A 165 9.03 -2.02 6.08
C ILE A 165 9.61 -3.38 6.44
N THR A 166 9.76 -3.65 7.73
CA THR A 166 10.40 -4.88 8.22
C THR A 166 9.80 -5.32 9.55
N SER A 167 9.94 -6.60 9.90
CA SER A 167 9.62 -7.13 11.24
C SER A 167 10.85 -7.21 12.16
N ASN A 168 11.94 -6.58 11.78
CA ASN A 168 13.16 -6.46 12.57
C ASN A 168 13.48 -4.97 12.80
N PRO A 169 13.26 -4.42 14.02
CA PRO A 169 13.59 -3.03 14.32
C PRO A 169 15.09 -2.69 14.15
N ASP A 170 15.96 -3.70 14.29
CA ASP A 170 17.42 -3.57 14.13
C ASP A 170 17.89 -4.06 12.74
N ALA A 171 17.05 -3.90 11.73
CA ALA A 171 17.28 -4.38 10.38
C ALA A 171 18.61 -3.86 9.78
N PRO A 172 19.47 -4.72 9.20
CA PRO A 172 20.70 -4.29 8.54
C PRO A 172 20.48 -3.27 7.42
N LEU A 173 19.36 -3.39 6.68
CA LEU A 173 19.03 -2.47 5.59
C LEU A 173 18.52 -1.10 6.07
N ALA A 174 18.30 -0.89 7.36
CA ALA A 174 17.92 0.41 7.92
C ALA A 174 18.94 1.52 7.56
N ALA A 175 20.22 1.16 7.40
CA ALA A 175 21.28 2.09 6.98
C ALA A 175 21.04 2.71 5.58
N HIS A 176 20.16 2.11 4.77
CA HIS A 176 19.82 2.54 3.40
C HIS A 176 18.41 3.15 3.31
N ALA A 177 17.71 3.29 4.43
CA ALA A 177 16.36 3.84 4.50
C ALA A 177 16.36 5.17 5.27
N ASP A 178 15.70 6.18 4.71
CA ASP A 178 15.44 7.46 5.39
C ASP A 178 14.30 7.28 6.42
N ILE A 179 13.41 6.32 6.18
CA ILE A 179 12.26 6.00 7.04
C ILE A 179 12.27 4.50 7.36
N LEU A 180 12.45 4.15 8.63
CA LEU A 180 12.36 2.76 9.10
C LEU A 180 10.99 2.50 9.74
N ILE A 181 10.20 1.61 9.14
CA ILE A 181 8.95 1.08 9.67
C ILE A 181 9.25 -0.33 10.21
N GLY A 182 9.88 -0.38 11.37
CA GLY A 182 10.32 -1.60 12.05
C GLY A 182 9.23 -2.15 12.97
N VAL A 183 8.41 -3.06 12.47
CA VAL A 183 7.29 -3.66 13.23
C VAL A 183 7.81 -4.87 14.00
N ASP A 184 8.05 -4.74 15.28
CA ASP A 184 8.45 -5.90 16.10
C ASP A 184 7.29 -6.87 16.28
N THR A 185 7.29 -7.93 15.47
CA THR A 185 6.31 -9.02 15.55
C THR A 185 6.78 -10.15 16.45
N GLY A 186 8.04 -10.14 16.90
CA GLY A 186 8.66 -11.25 17.58
C GLY A 186 8.73 -12.52 16.73
N PRO A 187 9.08 -13.68 17.36
CA PRO A 187 9.24 -14.94 16.64
C PRO A 187 7.91 -15.49 16.10
N GLU A 188 7.99 -16.15 14.95
CA GLU A 188 6.84 -16.79 14.30
C GLU A 188 6.35 -18.05 15.06
N ILE A 189 5.10 -18.44 14.83
CA ILE A 189 4.54 -19.69 15.37
C ILE A 189 5.32 -20.92 14.85
N ILE A 190 5.70 -20.90 13.59
CA ILE A 190 6.66 -21.84 13.02
C ILE A 190 7.93 -21.03 12.74
N THR A 191 9.00 -21.37 13.41
CA THR A 191 10.27 -20.65 13.37
C THR A 191 10.71 -20.37 11.94
N GLY A 192 11.04 -19.12 11.64
CA GLY A 192 11.48 -18.67 10.31
C GLY A 192 10.36 -18.57 9.26
N SER A 193 9.10 -18.94 9.59
CA SER A 193 8.00 -18.90 8.61
C SER A 193 7.37 -17.50 8.52
N THR A 194 8.12 -16.55 7.97
CA THR A 194 7.76 -15.11 7.87
C THR A 194 6.56 -14.80 6.98
N ARG A 195 5.96 -15.82 6.35
CA ARG A 195 4.67 -15.69 5.65
C ARG A 195 3.48 -15.48 6.60
N MET A 196 3.68 -15.56 7.92
CA MET A 196 2.65 -15.49 8.97
C MET A 196 2.58 -14.07 9.55
N LYS A 197 3.05 -13.85 10.81
CA LYS A 197 2.95 -12.54 11.48
C LYS A 197 3.68 -11.43 10.73
N ALA A 198 4.90 -11.68 10.26
CA ALA A 198 5.68 -10.69 9.53
C ALA A 198 4.97 -10.25 8.23
N ALA A 199 4.42 -11.19 7.46
CA ALA A 199 3.64 -10.86 6.27
C ALA A 199 2.34 -10.11 6.60
N THR A 200 1.65 -10.50 7.69
CA THR A 200 0.45 -9.79 8.18
C THR A 200 0.80 -8.36 8.60
N ALA A 201 1.92 -8.16 9.28
CA ALA A 201 2.41 -6.84 9.66
C ALA A 201 2.75 -5.97 8.43
N ALA A 202 3.46 -6.53 7.45
CA ALA A 202 3.77 -5.85 6.21
C ALA A 202 2.48 -5.44 5.46
N LYS A 203 1.49 -6.35 5.38
CA LYS A 203 0.18 -6.05 4.77
C LYS A 203 -0.55 -4.94 5.50
N LEU A 204 -0.60 -4.96 6.83
CA LEU A 204 -1.27 -3.92 7.62
C LEU A 204 -0.54 -2.56 7.49
N ALA A 205 0.79 -2.55 7.51
CA ALA A 205 1.58 -1.34 7.34
C ALA A 205 1.39 -0.74 5.94
N LEU A 206 1.45 -1.55 4.88
CA LEU A 206 1.21 -1.11 3.50
C LEU A 206 -0.21 -0.59 3.30
N ASN A 207 -1.24 -1.32 3.74
CA ASN A 207 -2.62 -0.86 3.60
C ASN A 207 -2.89 0.44 4.40
N THR A 208 -2.30 0.59 5.59
CA THR A 208 -2.41 1.83 6.36
C THR A 208 -1.73 2.98 5.62
N PHE A 209 -0.51 2.75 5.11
CA PHE A 209 0.23 3.71 4.30
C PHE A 209 -0.56 4.11 3.05
N SER A 210 -0.92 3.15 2.21
CA SER A 210 -1.54 3.41 0.90
C SER A 210 -2.92 4.04 1.02
N THR A 211 -3.74 3.60 1.99
CA THR A 211 -5.05 4.22 2.24
C THR A 211 -4.91 5.65 2.75
N ALA A 212 -4.06 5.89 3.76
CA ALA A 212 -3.84 7.23 4.29
C ALA A 212 -3.24 8.17 3.22
N LEU A 213 -2.31 7.65 2.41
CA LEU A 213 -1.75 8.36 1.26
C LEU A 213 -2.84 8.80 0.30
N MET A 214 -3.74 7.91 -0.11
CA MET A 214 -4.81 8.24 -1.07
C MET A 214 -5.82 9.23 -0.49
N VAL A 215 -6.14 9.12 0.80
CA VAL A 215 -6.96 10.12 1.49
C VAL A 215 -6.29 11.50 1.48
N ARG A 216 -5.00 11.57 1.82
CA ARG A 216 -4.21 12.83 1.82
C ARG A 216 -3.97 13.37 0.42
N TYR A 217 -3.81 12.50 -0.57
CA TYR A 217 -3.68 12.87 -1.99
C TYR A 217 -5.01 13.31 -2.62
N GLY A 218 -6.12 13.23 -1.86
CA GLY A 218 -7.43 13.76 -2.26
C GLY A 218 -8.27 12.83 -3.13
N ARG A 219 -8.03 11.51 -3.08
CA ARG A 219 -8.74 10.51 -3.89
C ARG A 219 -10.00 9.95 -3.22
N THR A 220 -10.48 10.60 -2.18
CA THR A 220 -11.69 10.22 -1.46
C THR A 220 -12.57 11.45 -1.19
N TYR A 221 -13.85 11.20 -0.92
CA TYR A 221 -14.77 12.22 -0.39
C TYR A 221 -15.37 11.69 0.93
N GLY A 222 -14.91 12.25 2.06
CA GLY A 222 -15.11 11.62 3.36
C GLY A 222 -14.50 10.22 3.37
N ASN A 223 -15.28 9.21 3.76
CA ASN A 223 -14.91 7.79 3.71
C ASN A 223 -15.43 7.06 2.46
N LEU A 224 -15.86 7.80 1.44
CA LEU A 224 -16.46 7.24 0.24
C LEU A 224 -15.41 7.08 -0.88
N MET A 225 -15.47 5.92 -1.54
CA MET A 225 -14.65 5.57 -2.70
C MET A 225 -15.29 6.15 -3.97
N VAL A 226 -14.93 7.39 -4.28
CA VAL A 226 -15.55 8.18 -5.37
C VAL A 226 -14.75 8.20 -6.67
N CYS A 227 -13.61 7.49 -6.73
CA CYS A 227 -12.77 7.46 -7.92
C CYS A 227 -12.85 6.13 -8.70
N ALA A 228 -13.46 5.09 -8.14
CA ALA A 228 -13.50 3.76 -8.75
C ALA A 228 -14.40 3.72 -9.98
N VAL A 229 -13.81 3.59 -11.17
CA VAL A 229 -14.54 3.49 -12.43
C VAL A 229 -15.32 2.16 -12.49
N PRO A 230 -16.64 2.18 -12.72
CA PRO A 230 -17.46 0.97 -12.72
C PRO A 230 -17.26 0.17 -14.01
N THR A 231 -16.70 -1.03 -13.89
CA THR A 231 -16.47 -1.96 -15.02
C THR A 231 -17.58 -3.00 -15.22
N ASN A 232 -18.54 -3.06 -14.30
CA ASN A 232 -19.68 -3.99 -14.37
C ASN A 232 -20.91 -3.41 -13.66
N SER A 233 -22.06 -4.08 -13.81
CA SER A 233 -23.35 -3.64 -13.28
C SER A 233 -23.38 -3.51 -11.74
N LYS A 234 -22.67 -4.37 -11.03
CA LYS A 234 -22.55 -4.29 -9.56
C LYS A 234 -21.79 -3.02 -9.15
N LEU A 235 -20.66 -2.74 -9.80
CA LEU A 235 -19.85 -1.54 -9.53
C LEU A 235 -20.59 -0.27 -9.93
N ARG A 236 -21.39 -0.31 -11.03
CA ARG A 236 -22.23 0.82 -11.43
C ARG A 236 -23.28 1.14 -10.37
N ARG A 237 -23.99 0.13 -9.82
CA ARG A 237 -24.94 0.35 -8.72
C ARG A 237 -24.28 0.92 -7.48
N ARG A 238 -23.05 0.43 -7.14
CA ARG A 238 -22.25 0.98 -6.04
C ARG A 238 -21.90 2.45 -6.30
N ALA A 239 -21.45 2.81 -7.51
CA ALA A 239 -21.11 4.19 -7.86
C ALA A 239 -22.32 5.11 -7.71
N VAL A 240 -23.50 4.74 -8.20
CA VAL A 240 -24.74 5.51 -8.02
C VAL A 240 -25.05 5.71 -6.53
N TRP A 241 -25.02 4.64 -5.73
CA TRP A 241 -25.22 4.73 -4.28
C TRP A 241 -24.21 5.66 -3.61
N THR A 242 -22.94 5.53 -3.97
CA THR A 242 -21.84 6.37 -3.43
C THR A 242 -22.04 7.84 -3.78
N LEU A 243 -22.41 8.15 -5.02
CA LEU A 243 -22.70 9.52 -5.49
C LEU A 243 -23.93 10.12 -4.78
N SER A 244 -25.02 9.34 -4.67
CA SER A 244 -26.21 9.74 -3.93
C SER A 244 -25.87 10.08 -2.46
N ALA A 245 -25.09 9.23 -1.79
CA ALA A 245 -24.68 9.48 -0.40
C ALA A 245 -23.74 10.68 -0.27
N ALA A 246 -22.82 10.87 -1.23
CA ALA A 246 -21.84 11.94 -1.20
C ALA A 246 -22.47 13.33 -1.44
N ALA A 247 -23.40 13.43 -2.38
CA ALA A 247 -24.04 14.67 -2.78
C ALA A 247 -25.41 14.91 -2.10
N GLN A 248 -25.91 13.93 -1.33
CA GLN A 248 -27.23 13.97 -0.67
C GLN A 248 -28.39 14.19 -1.66
N VAL A 249 -28.34 13.50 -2.80
CA VAL A 249 -29.35 13.54 -3.86
C VAL A 249 -30.00 12.16 -4.02
N ASP A 250 -31.12 12.09 -4.76
CA ASP A 250 -31.74 10.83 -5.10
C ASP A 250 -30.90 9.99 -6.08
N GLY A 251 -31.25 8.70 -6.19
CA GLY A 251 -30.50 7.76 -7.04
C GLY A 251 -30.68 8.03 -8.54
N GLU A 252 -31.75 8.70 -8.96
CA GLU A 252 -32.03 9.01 -10.38
C GLU A 252 -31.07 10.12 -10.85
N LEU A 253 -30.95 11.20 -10.10
CA LEU A 253 -30.02 12.28 -10.39
C LEU A 253 -28.56 11.81 -10.34
N ALA A 254 -28.23 10.96 -9.35
CA ALA A 254 -26.89 10.36 -9.26
C ALA A 254 -26.58 9.45 -10.47
N ALA A 255 -27.56 8.69 -10.96
CA ALA A 255 -27.40 7.83 -12.14
C ALA A 255 -27.28 8.66 -13.43
N GLU A 256 -28.04 9.76 -13.55
CA GLU A 256 -27.92 10.71 -14.65
C GLU A 256 -26.52 11.35 -14.67
N ALA A 257 -26.04 11.85 -13.54
CA ALA A 257 -24.70 12.41 -13.44
C ALA A 257 -23.61 11.43 -13.87
N LEU A 258 -23.71 10.17 -13.40
CA LEU A 258 -22.78 9.11 -13.78
C LEU A 258 -22.83 8.83 -15.29
N ALA A 259 -24.01 8.76 -15.89
CA ALA A 259 -24.15 8.56 -17.33
C ALA A 259 -23.56 9.72 -18.15
N ARG A 260 -23.84 10.98 -17.76
CA ARG A 260 -23.35 12.19 -18.44
C ARG A 260 -21.83 12.37 -18.28
N SER A 261 -21.26 11.89 -17.19
CA SER A 261 -19.79 11.91 -16.98
C SER A 261 -19.03 10.91 -17.86
N GLY A 262 -19.73 9.97 -18.52
CA GLY A 262 -19.11 8.84 -19.21
C GLY A 262 -18.63 7.74 -18.24
N ASP A 263 -19.41 7.48 -17.20
CA ASP A 263 -19.12 6.50 -16.14
C ASP A 263 -17.86 6.83 -15.28
N ASP A 264 -17.50 8.11 -15.21
CA ASP A 264 -16.46 8.61 -14.30
C ASP A 264 -17.10 9.15 -13.01
N PRO A 265 -17.02 8.42 -11.88
CA PRO A 265 -17.64 8.85 -10.63
C PRO A 265 -17.05 10.15 -10.05
N SER A 266 -15.76 10.43 -10.30
CA SER A 266 -15.14 11.66 -9.83
C SER A 266 -15.72 12.87 -10.53
N VAL A 267 -15.87 12.80 -11.86
CA VAL A 267 -16.52 13.85 -12.66
C VAL A 267 -17.99 13.98 -12.28
N ALA A 268 -18.71 12.86 -12.15
CA ALA A 268 -20.13 12.86 -11.75
C ALA A 268 -20.34 13.53 -10.39
N LEU A 269 -19.46 13.24 -9.41
CA LEU A 269 -19.53 13.88 -8.10
C LEU A 269 -19.34 15.40 -8.19
N LEU A 270 -18.40 15.87 -9.00
CA LEU A 270 -18.19 17.30 -9.20
C LEU A 270 -19.41 17.96 -9.88
N MET A 271 -20.03 17.27 -10.85
CA MET A 271 -21.27 17.76 -11.49
C MET A 271 -22.41 17.92 -10.48
N LEU A 272 -22.51 16.98 -9.52
CA LEU A 272 -23.54 17.03 -8.47
C LEU A 272 -23.27 18.11 -7.41
N LEU A 273 -22.01 18.34 -7.04
CA LEU A 273 -21.62 19.30 -5.99
C LEU A 273 -21.33 20.69 -6.52
N GLY A 274 -21.12 20.86 -7.81
CA GLY A 274 -20.76 22.12 -8.46
C GLY A 274 -21.93 23.06 -8.73
N SER A 275 -23.18 22.68 -8.41
CA SER A 275 -24.36 23.50 -8.61
C SER A 275 -25.22 23.57 -7.34
N PRO A 276 -25.65 24.76 -6.90
CA PRO A 276 -26.43 24.92 -5.67
C PRO A 276 -27.88 24.43 -5.77
N ASP A 277 -28.45 24.31 -6.99
CA ASP A 277 -29.90 24.10 -7.19
C ASP A 277 -30.24 22.64 -7.58
N HIS A 278 -29.42 21.65 -7.18
CA HIS A 278 -29.56 20.25 -7.60
C HIS A 278 -29.63 20.05 -9.12
N GLN A 279 -29.14 21.01 -9.89
CA GLN A 279 -28.87 20.83 -11.31
C GLN A 279 -27.45 20.30 -11.48
N LEU A 280 -27.23 19.59 -12.58
CA LEU A 280 -25.89 19.08 -12.88
C LEU A 280 -25.02 20.20 -13.44
N ALA A 281 -23.89 20.47 -12.81
CA ALA A 281 -22.88 21.37 -13.37
C ALA A 281 -22.34 20.84 -14.71
N ASP A 282 -21.71 21.73 -15.46
CA ASP A 282 -21.14 21.38 -16.77
C ASP A 282 -20.05 20.33 -16.65
N VAL A 283 -20.10 19.31 -17.49
CA VAL A 283 -19.19 18.15 -17.46
C VAL A 283 -17.75 18.54 -17.83
N ASP A 284 -17.57 19.49 -18.73
CA ASP A 284 -16.23 19.90 -19.15
C ASP A 284 -15.58 20.80 -18.12
N ALA A 285 -16.35 21.64 -17.44
CA ALA A 285 -15.90 22.39 -16.27
C ALA A 285 -15.48 21.44 -15.13
N ALA A 286 -16.26 20.42 -14.83
CA ALA A 286 -15.91 19.40 -13.84
C ALA A 286 -14.60 18.66 -14.19
N ARG A 287 -14.44 18.24 -15.45
CA ARG A 287 -13.20 17.62 -15.93
C ARG A 287 -12.00 18.55 -15.87
N LEU A 288 -12.19 19.82 -16.20
CA LEU A 288 -11.12 20.82 -16.12
C LEU A 288 -10.67 21.02 -14.68
N ALA A 289 -11.60 21.20 -13.75
CA ALA A 289 -11.30 21.36 -12.33
C ALA A 289 -10.52 20.16 -11.75
N LEU A 290 -10.90 18.93 -12.11
CA LEU A 290 -10.14 17.72 -11.72
C LEU A 290 -8.73 17.72 -12.30
N ARG A 291 -8.53 18.06 -13.58
CA ARG A 291 -7.20 18.12 -14.19
C ARG A 291 -6.31 19.14 -13.49
N GLU A 292 -6.83 20.34 -13.25
CA GLU A 292 -6.08 21.45 -12.63
C GLU A 292 -5.72 21.19 -11.15
N THR A 293 -6.44 20.28 -10.50
CA THR A 293 -6.17 19.89 -9.10
C THR A 293 -5.47 18.53 -8.99
N GLY A 294 -4.94 17.99 -10.10
CA GLY A 294 -4.27 16.70 -10.14
C GLY A 294 -5.19 15.52 -9.76
N GLY A 295 -6.52 15.69 -9.89
CA GLY A 295 -7.54 14.71 -9.53
C GLY A 295 -7.95 14.73 -8.06
N ALA A 296 -7.56 15.74 -7.29
CA ALA A 296 -7.97 15.88 -5.90
C ALA A 296 -9.43 16.43 -5.83
N ILE A 297 -10.31 15.64 -5.21
CA ILE A 297 -11.77 15.87 -5.24
C ILE A 297 -12.18 17.17 -4.55
N LYS A 298 -11.81 17.37 -3.28
CA LYS A 298 -12.24 18.55 -2.52
C LYS A 298 -11.74 19.87 -3.12
N PRO A 299 -10.46 20.02 -3.51
CA PRO A 299 -10.00 21.20 -4.21
C PRO A 299 -10.74 21.45 -5.53
N ALA A 300 -11.07 20.39 -6.30
CA ALA A 300 -11.80 20.53 -7.54
C ALA A 300 -13.25 21.01 -7.31
N VAL A 301 -13.94 20.53 -6.28
CA VAL A 301 -15.27 21.03 -5.88
C VAL A 301 -15.20 22.52 -5.52
N SER A 302 -14.24 22.90 -4.66
CA SER A 302 -14.08 24.31 -4.26
C SER A 302 -13.86 25.24 -5.45
N ARG A 303 -13.15 24.75 -6.50
CA ARG A 303 -12.88 25.52 -7.71
C ARG A 303 -14.11 25.70 -8.62
N LEU A 304 -15.07 24.77 -8.57
CA LEU A 304 -16.34 24.89 -9.32
C LEU A 304 -17.37 25.77 -8.64
N THR A 305 -17.27 25.94 -7.31
CA THR A 305 -18.23 26.69 -6.51
C THR A 305 -17.76 28.13 -6.16
N SER A 306 -16.52 28.47 -6.55
CA SER A 306 -15.96 29.85 -6.43
C SER A 306 -16.14 30.65 -7.69
#